data_0de9913ebc7ddfdeb89f0df950231c2b
#
_entry.id   0de9913ebc7ddfdeb89f0df950231c2b
#
_cell.length_a   1.000
_cell.length_b   1.000
_cell.length_c   1.000
_cell.angle_alpha   90.00
_cell.angle_beta   90.00
_cell.angle_gamma   90.00
#
_symmetry.space_group_name_H-M   'P 1'
#
loop_
_entity.id
_entity.type
_entity.pdbx_description
1 polymer ?
#
loop_
_entity_poly.entity_id
_entity_poly.type
_entity_poly.pdbx_seq_one_letter_code
_entity_poly.pdbx_strand_id
1 'polypeptide(L)'
;MTKIDAFKETMIAGYTCKGEYITVGGAVYEGQPLEKVYVNIPLKTLNRHGLIAGATGTGKTKSLQVMAEHLSKKGVPVLLMDLKGDLSGIGESGEVKPFILERLGKIGLDFQPQAFPTELLTISEQNGVRMRATVSEFGATLLSRILDLSEVQEGVLAVVFKYCDDHALPLLDLKDLKKVLQYATEEGKSSFEKEYGAVSKSSTSAILRKIVELEHQGAERFFGEVSFDPADLLRTNSKGEGYVNIIRLTDIQDRPKMFSTFMLSLLAEIYTTFPEVGDLPKPKLVIFIDEAHLIFNEASRTLLNQLENIVKLIRSKGVGLIFCTQNPTDIPDAVLSQLGMKIQHAIRAFTAKDRKAIKLTAENYPSSDFYDTAETLTSLGTGEALVTALNEKGIPTPLVATMMRAPMSRMDVLTPAEIDALIARSELARKYNEVIDRESAYELLNKKIEEIHVEEAKQKEATEKQSAPKTTQTKGKRSSAQNPLIKMVTSATFVRGVLGILNKIIKK
;
A
#
# COMPACT_ATOMS: atom_id res chain seq x y z
N MET A 1 3.54 -4.39 -52.44
CA MET A 1 3.00 -4.25 -51.09
C MET A 1 2.99 -2.78 -50.74
N THR A 2 1.86 -2.20 -50.41
CA THR A 2 1.79 -0.82 -49.98
C THR A 2 2.34 -0.65 -48.55
N LYS A 3 2.72 0.55 -48.15
CA LYS A 3 3.19 0.77 -46.76
C LYS A 3 2.11 0.40 -45.74
N ILE A 4 0.84 0.65 -46.03
CA ILE A 4 -0.28 0.29 -45.16
C ILE A 4 -0.46 -1.25 -45.07
N ASP A 5 -0.22 -2.00 -46.14
CA ASP A 5 -0.30 -3.46 -46.11
C ASP A 5 0.82 -4.04 -45.22
N ALA A 6 2.06 -3.52 -45.39
CA ALA A 6 3.18 -3.90 -44.57
C ALA A 6 2.93 -3.57 -43.10
N PHE A 7 2.35 -2.40 -42.80
CA PHE A 7 1.95 -2.02 -41.46
C PHE A 7 0.94 -3.01 -40.86
N LYS A 8 -0.17 -3.29 -41.60
CA LYS A 8 -1.20 -4.23 -41.14
C LYS A 8 -0.64 -5.59 -40.84
N GLU A 9 0.18 -6.17 -41.75
CA GLU A 9 0.81 -7.48 -41.52
C GLU A 9 1.70 -7.48 -40.27
N THR A 10 2.53 -6.44 -40.11
CA THR A 10 3.41 -6.32 -38.94
C THR A 10 2.63 -6.23 -37.63
N MET A 11 1.57 -5.43 -37.58
CA MET A 11 0.75 -5.26 -36.38
C MET A 11 -0.06 -6.51 -36.07
N ILE A 12 -0.69 -7.13 -37.05
CA ILE A 12 -1.42 -8.39 -36.86
C ILE A 12 -0.49 -9.48 -36.34
N ALA A 13 0.68 -9.64 -36.96
CA ALA A 13 1.65 -10.64 -36.52
C ALA A 13 2.18 -10.36 -35.10
N GLY A 14 2.47 -9.10 -34.78
CA GLY A 14 3.02 -8.67 -33.50
C GLY A 14 2.04 -8.75 -32.32
N TYR A 15 0.74 -8.63 -32.59
CA TYR A 15 -0.32 -8.61 -31.58
C TYR A 15 -1.22 -9.86 -31.61
N THR A 16 -0.88 -10.89 -32.40
CA THR A 16 -1.55 -12.18 -32.35
C THR A 16 -1.13 -12.94 -31.11
N CYS A 17 -2.08 -13.29 -30.25
CA CYS A 17 -1.89 -14.07 -29.03
C CYS A 17 -2.40 -15.51 -29.24
N LYS A 18 -1.72 -16.48 -28.65
CA LYS A 18 -2.16 -17.90 -28.62
C LYS A 18 -3.00 -18.23 -27.40
N GLY A 19 -2.66 -17.58 -26.26
CA GLY A 19 -3.36 -17.72 -24.99
C GLY A 19 -4.43 -16.64 -24.79
N GLU A 20 -4.86 -16.46 -23.55
CA GLU A 20 -5.81 -15.42 -23.18
C GLU A 20 -5.17 -14.02 -23.28
N TYR A 21 -5.97 -13.08 -23.75
CA TYR A 21 -5.53 -11.69 -23.95
C TYR A 21 -6.65 -10.68 -23.69
N ILE A 22 -6.25 -9.43 -23.61
CA ILE A 22 -7.14 -8.25 -23.55
C ILE A 22 -6.97 -7.45 -24.83
N THR A 23 -8.07 -7.11 -25.53
CA THR A 23 -8.05 -6.16 -26.63
C THR A 23 -8.22 -4.76 -26.09
N VAL A 24 -7.19 -3.92 -26.18
CA VAL A 24 -7.21 -2.55 -25.63
C VAL A 24 -7.68 -1.50 -26.66
N GLY A 25 -7.67 -1.84 -27.96
CA GLY A 25 -8.12 -0.96 -29.03
C GLY A 25 -7.77 -1.49 -30.41
N GLY A 26 -7.81 -0.61 -31.40
CA GLY A 26 -7.44 -0.88 -32.80
C GLY A 26 -6.29 0.02 -33.24
N ALA A 27 -5.43 -0.49 -34.13
CA ALA A 27 -4.27 0.23 -34.66
C ALA A 27 -4.68 1.45 -35.48
N VAL A 28 -3.87 2.52 -35.42
CA VAL A 28 -4.02 3.74 -36.18
C VAL A 28 -2.78 3.91 -37.06
N TYR A 29 -2.96 4.20 -38.35
CA TYR A 29 -1.89 4.51 -39.29
C TYR A 29 -2.16 5.82 -39.98
N GLU A 30 -1.21 6.74 -39.97
CA GLU A 30 -1.36 8.10 -40.56
C GLU A 30 -2.65 8.80 -40.10
N GLY A 31 -3.00 8.70 -38.81
CA GLY A 31 -4.20 9.29 -38.23
C GLY A 31 -5.51 8.56 -38.54
N GLN A 32 -5.48 7.47 -39.31
CA GLN A 32 -6.66 6.69 -39.66
C GLN A 32 -6.73 5.38 -38.86
N PRO A 33 -7.81 5.14 -38.10
CA PRO A 33 -8.05 3.88 -37.45
C PRO A 33 -8.27 2.74 -38.47
N LEU A 34 -7.70 1.59 -38.18
CA LEU A 34 -7.81 0.42 -39.07
C LEU A 34 -8.78 -0.59 -38.50
N GLU A 35 -9.81 -0.92 -39.26
CA GLU A 35 -10.79 -1.94 -38.86
C GLU A 35 -10.14 -3.30 -38.73
N LYS A 36 -10.44 -4.00 -37.62
CA LYS A 36 -9.99 -5.36 -37.31
C LYS A 36 -8.46 -5.57 -37.18
N VAL A 37 -7.69 -4.48 -37.04
CA VAL A 37 -6.27 -4.56 -36.66
C VAL A 37 -6.17 -4.30 -35.15
N TYR A 38 -6.42 -5.35 -34.38
CA TYR A 38 -6.55 -5.23 -32.92
C TYR A 38 -5.21 -5.20 -32.22
N VAL A 39 -5.16 -4.41 -31.13
CA VAL A 39 -4.03 -4.34 -30.22
C VAL A 39 -4.35 -5.19 -29.00
N ASN A 40 -3.74 -6.37 -28.93
CA ASN A 40 -3.99 -7.37 -27.90
C ASN A 40 -2.82 -7.46 -26.95
N ILE A 41 -3.10 -7.51 -25.64
CA ILE A 41 -2.10 -7.68 -24.58
C ILE A 41 -2.30 -9.07 -23.96
N PRO A 42 -1.29 -9.97 -24.02
CA PRO A 42 -1.40 -11.30 -23.43
C PRO A 42 -1.50 -11.22 -21.91
N LEU A 43 -2.41 -11.99 -21.29
CA LEU A 43 -2.52 -12.04 -19.83
C LEU A 43 -1.26 -12.63 -19.18
N LYS A 44 -0.63 -13.60 -19.83
CA LYS A 44 0.56 -14.29 -19.34
C LYS A 44 1.71 -13.35 -18.96
N THR A 45 1.80 -12.19 -19.60
CA THR A 45 2.92 -11.26 -19.40
C THR A 45 2.57 -10.03 -18.55
N LEU A 46 1.32 -9.90 -18.07
CA LEU A 46 0.91 -8.77 -17.25
C LEU A 46 1.51 -8.77 -15.83
N ASN A 47 2.00 -9.91 -15.34
CA ASN A 47 2.82 -9.95 -14.12
C ASN A 47 4.22 -9.35 -14.31
N ARG A 48 4.59 -8.93 -15.52
CA ARG A 48 5.84 -8.21 -15.83
C ARG A 48 5.66 -6.70 -15.81
N HIS A 49 4.66 -6.25 -15.07
CA HIS A 49 4.35 -4.86 -14.77
C HIS A 49 4.06 -4.00 -16.00
N GLY A 50 3.58 -2.79 -15.77
CA GLY A 50 3.22 -1.89 -16.85
C GLY A 50 3.17 -0.43 -16.44
N LEU A 51 3.08 0.43 -17.46
CA LEU A 51 2.94 1.87 -17.37
C LEU A 51 1.73 2.33 -18.19
N ILE A 52 0.90 3.19 -17.62
CA ILE A 52 -0.08 3.99 -18.32
C ILE A 52 0.25 5.46 -18.07
N ALA A 53 0.76 6.17 -19.08
CA ALA A 53 1.21 7.54 -18.90
C ALA A 53 0.58 8.50 -19.90
N GLY A 54 0.60 9.81 -19.60
CA GLY A 54 0.13 10.88 -20.48
C GLY A 54 -0.43 12.08 -19.73
N ALA A 55 -0.60 13.20 -20.43
CA ALA A 55 -1.12 14.43 -19.84
C ALA A 55 -2.55 14.28 -19.30
N THR A 56 -2.97 15.20 -18.43
CA THR A 56 -4.35 15.26 -17.92
C THR A 56 -5.36 15.40 -19.06
N GLY A 57 -6.47 14.68 -18.99
CA GLY A 57 -7.54 14.72 -20.00
C GLY A 57 -7.25 13.95 -21.28
N THR A 58 -6.14 13.22 -21.40
CA THR A 58 -5.80 12.45 -22.62
C THR A 58 -6.43 11.04 -22.66
N GLY A 59 -7.00 10.55 -21.55
CA GLY A 59 -7.70 9.27 -21.48
C GLY A 59 -7.05 8.20 -20.59
N LYS A 60 -6.03 8.52 -19.79
CA LYS A 60 -5.36 7.57 -18.89
C LYS A 60 -6.32 6.78 -18.00
N THR A 61 -7.17 7.48 -17.22
CA THR A 61 -8.13 6.84 -16.31
C THR A 61 -9.08 5.90 -17.07
N LYS A 62 -9.48 6.25 -18.29
CA LYS A 62 -10.36 5.39 -19.09
C LYS A 62 -9.62 4.17 -19.65
N SER A 63 -8.34 4.29 -19.99
CA SER A 63 -7.51 3.13 -20.35
C SER A 63 -7.25 2.21 -19.15
N LEU A 64 -7.02 2.77 -17.97
CA LEU A 64 -6.95 2.00 -16.71
C LEU A 64 -8.27 1.25 -16.47
N GLN A 65 -9.42 1.95 -16.58
CA GLN A 65 -10.75 1.38 -16.44
C GLN A 65 -10.97 0.21 -17.40
N VAL A 66 -10.65 0.37 -18.69
CA VAL A 66 -10.69 -0.69 -19.70
C VAL A 66 -9.86 -1.91 -19.31
N MET A 67 -8.64 -1.69 -18.86
CA MET A 67 -7.76 -2.78 -18.43
C MET A 67 -8.36 -3.54 -17.24
N ALA A 68 -8.84 -2.82 -16.22
CA ALA A 68 -9.45 -3.41 -15.03
C ALA A 68 -10.70 -4.25 -15.36
N GLU A 69 -11.59 -3.71 -16.19
CA GLU A 69 -12.81 -4.40 -16.67
C GLU A 69 -12.49 -5.72 -17.38
N HIS A 70 -11.54 -5.66 -18.31
CA HIS A 70 -11.18 -6.83 -19.09
C HIS A 70 -10.43 -7.88 -18.27
N LEU A 71 -9.60 -7.48 -17.31
CA LEU A 71 -9.00 -8.39 -16.33
C LEU A 71 -10.06 -9.06 -15.49
N SER A 72 -10.99 -8.29 -14.93
CA SER A 72 -12.12 -8.82 -14.17
C SER A 72 -12.90 -9.87 -14.97
N LYS A 73 -13.30 -9.52 -16.21
CA LYS A 73 -14.02 -10.44 -17.13
C LYS A 73 -13.27 -11.74 -17.42
N LYS A 74 -11.94 -11.71 -17.35
CA LYS A 74 -11.06 -12.87 -17.52
C LYS A 74 -10.78 -13.63 -16.21
N GLY A 75 -11.47 -13.27 -15.13
CA GLY A 75 -11.31 -13.88 -13.82
C GLY A 75 -9.99 -13.54 -13.15
N VAL A 76 -9.43 -12.36 -13.45
CA VAL A 76 -8.27 -11.80 -12.76
C VAL A 76 -8.75 -10.66 -11.86
N PRO A 77 -8.70 -10.82 -10.54
CA PRO A 77 -8.97 -9.73 -9.61
C PRO A 77 -8.00 -8.58 -9.81
N VAL A 78 -8.49 -7.37 -9.57
CA VAL A 78 -7.68 -6.16 -9.65
C VAL A 78 -7.80 -5.33 -8.38
N LEU A 79 -6.76 -4.58 -8.07
CA LEU A 79 -6.74 -3.58 -7.02
C LEU A 79 -6.44 -2.22 -7.64
N LEU A 80 -7.34 -1.27 -7.48
CA LEU A 80 -7.20 0.09 -7.99
C LEU A 80 -6.99 1.05 -6.83
N MET A 81 -5.95 1.87 -6.90
CA MET A 81 -5.71 2.95 -5.95
C MET A 81 -6.27 4.24 -6.51
N ASP A 82 -7.46 4.60 -6.06
CA ASP A 82 -8.22 5.72 -6.60
C ASP A 82 -7.99 7.00 -5.79
N LEU A 83 -6.94 7.73 -6.15
CA LEU A 83 -6.61 9.02 -5.54
C LEU A 83 -7.53 10.14 -6.01
N LYS A 84 -8.08 10.05 -7.21
CA LYS A 84 -8.96 11.09 -7.79
C LYS A 84 -10.43 10.88 -7.49
N GLY A 85 -10.83 9.64 -7.14
CA GLY A 85 -12.22 9.27 -6.89
C GLY A 85 -13.04 9.07 -8.18
N ASP A 86 -12.38 8.85 -9.34
CA ASP A 86 -13.04 8.81 -10.66
C ASP A 86 -13.20 7.38 -11.21
N LEU A 87 -12.96 6.34 -10.41
CA LEU A 87 -13.01 4.94 -10.81
C LEU A 87 -14.21 4.15 -10.26
N SER A 88 -14.95 4.72 -9.32
CA SER A 88 -16.07 4.01 -8.66
C SER A 88 -17.16 3.54 -9.61
N GLY A 89 -17.35 4.22 -10.74
CA GLY A 89 -18.34 3.88 -11.77
C GLY A 89 -18.19 2.49 -12.39
N ILE A 90 -17.08 1.79 -12.17
CA ILE A 90 -16.86 0.40 -12.62
C ILE A 90 -17.94 -0.55 -12.06
N GLY A 91 -18.48 -0.24 -10.89
CA GLY A 91 -19.56 -1.00 -10.24
C GLY A 91 -20.92 -0.92 -10.95
N GLU A 92 -21.07 -0.04 -11.92
CA GLU A 92 -22.33 0.17 -12.66
C GLU A 92 -22.13 0.05 -14.16
N SER A 93 -23.21 -0.36 -14.86
CA SER A 93 -23.19 -0.50 -16.31
C SER A 93 -23.05 0.86 -17.01
N GLY A 94 -22.26 0.89 -18.05
CA GLY A 94 -22.13 2.06 -18.92
C GLY A 94 -23.41 2.35 -19.71
N GLU A 95 -23.41 3.51 -20.36
CA GLU A 95 -24.51 3.93 -21.25
C GLU A 95 -24.09 3.81 -22.70
N VAL A 96 -25.04 3.41 -23.54
CA VAL A 96 -24.86 3.42 -24.99
C VAL A 96 -24.96 4.87 -25.50
N LYS A 97 -23.81 5.45 -25.90
CA LYS A 97 -23.74 6.80 -26.44
C LYS A 97 -23.31 6.79 -27.92
N PRO A 98 -23.86 7.63 -28.78
CA PRO A 98 -23.53 7.62 -30.22
C PRO A 98 -22.04 7.71 -30.51
N PHE A 99 -21.30 8.57 -29.79
CA PHE A 99 -19.85 8.72 -29.97
C PHE A 99 -19.04 7.45 -29.60
N ILE A 100 -19.54 6.63 -28.67
CA ILE A 100 -18.91 5.36 -28.30
C ILE A 100 -19.09 4.36 -29.44
N LEU A 101 -20.30 4.25 -29.96
CA LEU A 101 -20.61 3.34 -31.08
C LEU A 101 -19.81 3.72 -32.34
N GLU A 102 -19.75 5.01 -32.66
CA GLU A 102 -18.95 5.50 -33.78
C GLU A 102 -17.46 5.18 -33.60
N ARG A 103 -16.94 5.44 -32.42
CA ARG A 103 -15.53 5.18 -32.10
C ARG A 103 -15.18 3.70 -32.22
N LEU A 104 -15.97 2.81 -31.64
CA LEU A 104 -15.74 1.37 -31.69
C LEU A 104 -15.97 0.79 -33.09
N GLY A 105 -16.97 1.31 -33.81
CA GLY A 105 -17.23 0.95 -35.21
C GLY A 105 -16.03 1.22 -36.13
N LYS A 106 -15.27 2.29 -35.92
CA LYS A 106 -14.05 2.62 -36.70
C LYS A 106 -12.96 1.56 -36.56
N ILE A 107 -12.92 0.84 -35.46
CA ILE A 107 -11.95 -0.24 -35.22
C ILE A 107 -12.56 -1.64 -35.29
N GLY A 108 -13.84 -1.74 -35.64
CA GLY A 108 -14.55 -3.03 -35.77
C GLY A 108 -14.82 -3.74 -34.45
N LEU A 109 -15.06 -2.99 -33.37
CA LEU A 109 -15.43 -3.53 -32.04
C LEU A 109 -16.89 -3.17 -31.71
N ASP A 110 -17.59 -4.10 -31.09
CA ASP A 110 -18.93 -3.89 -30.55
C ASP A 110 -18.87 -3.30 -29.15
N PHE A 111 -19.91 -2.53 -28.79
CA PHE A 111 -20.10 -2.02 -27.44
C PHE A 111 -21.22 -2.80 -26.72
N GLN A 112 -20.84 -3.40 -25.60
CA GLN A 112 -21.77 -4.08 -24.70
C GLN A 112 -21.58 -3.50 -23.30
N PRO A 113 -22.50 -2.65 -22.82
CA PRO A 113 -22.43 -2.11 -21.46
C PRO A 113 -22.48 -3.22 -20.41
N GLN A 114 -21.66 -3.12 -19.39
CA GLN A 114 -21.59 -4.11 -18.33
C GLN A 114 -21.13 -3.46 -17.02
N ALA A 115 -21.70 -3.89 -15.89
CA ALA A 115 -21.18 -3.62 -14.56
C ALA A 115 -20.23 -4.74 -14.15
N PHE A 116 -19.24 -4.43 -13.30
CA PHE A 116 -18.28 -5.41 -12.81
C PHE A 116 -18.40 -5.58 -11.29
N PRO A 117 -18.09 -6.78 -10.75
CA PRO A 117 -18.08 -6.98 -9.32
C PRO A 117 -17.07 -6.05 -8.66
N THR A 118 -17.55 -5.13 -7.85
CA THR A 118 -16.74 -4.05 -7.28
C THR A 118 -16.80 -4.10 -5.77
N GLU A 119 -15.65 -3.92 -5.14
CA GLU A 119 -15.50 -3.76 -3.69
C GLU A 119 -14.87 -2.39 -3.40
N LEU A 120 -15.47 -1.61 -2.52
CA LEU A 120 -14.95 -0.30 -2.13
C LEU A 120 -14.21 -0.43 -0.80
N LEU A 121 -12.91 -0.19 -0.83
CA LEU A 121 -12.00 -0.30 0.30
C LEU A 121 -11.59 1.10 0.80
N THR A 122 -11.20 1.21 2.07
CA THR A 122 -10.72 2.47 2.65
C THR A 122 -9.68 2.26 3.75
N ILE A 123 -8.74 3.19 3.84
CA ILE A 123 -7.77 3.32 4.94
C ILE A 123 -7.97 4.62 5.73
N SER A 124 -9.00 5.38 5.40
CA SER A 124 -9.27 6.74 5.89
C SER A 124 -10.68 6.86 6.47
N GLU A 125 -11.22 8.07 6.50
CA GLU A 125 -12.59 8.32 6.98
C GLU A 125 -13.68 8.00 5.96
N GLN A 126 -13.33 7.75 4.71
CA GLN A 126 -14.29 7.46 3.66
C GLN A 126 -15.07 6.17 3.95
N ASN A 127 -16.31 6.13 3.47
CA ASN A 127 -17.14 4.93 3.53
C ASN A 127 -16.53 3.81 2.67
N GLY A 128 -16.38 2.62 3.25
CA GLY A 128 -15.79 1.46 2.56
C GLY A 128 -15.49 0.33 3.53
N VAL A 129 -14.95 -0.74 3.00
CA VAL A 129 -14.37 -1.83 3.78
C VAL A 129 -13.07 -1.35 4.41
N ARG A 130 -12.93 -1.45 5.70
CA ARG A 130 -11.75 -1.01 6.43
C ARG A 130 -10.56 -1.92 6.14
N MET A 131 -9.49 -1.34 5.66
CA MET A 131 -8.19 -2.00 5.54
C MET A 131 -7.32 -1.55 6.71
N ARG A 132 -7.17 -2.41 7.69
CA ARG A 132 -6.30 -2.16 8.85
C ARG A 132 -5.13 -3.16 8.86
N ALA A 133 -4.09 -2.80 9.60
CA ALA A 133 -3.02 -3.71 9.98
C ALA A 133 -2.61 -3.43 11.41
N THR A 134 -2.20 -4.43 12.18
CA THR A 134 -1.66 -4.21 13.51
C THR A 134 -0.21 -3.75 13.44
N VAL A 135 0.24 -3.03 14.45
CA VAL A 135 1.65 -2.63 14.58
C VAL A 135 2.55 -3.87 14.66
N SER A 136 2.08 -4.95 15.32
CA SER A 136 2.80 -6.23 15.39
C SER A 136 3.06 -6.82 14.00
N GLU A 137 2.08 -6.81 13.10
CA GLU A 137 2.23 -7.34 11.72
C GLU A 137 3.20 -6.52 10.89
N PHE A 138 3.25 -5.20 11.08
CA PHE A 138 4.26 -4.36 10.46
C PHE A 138 5.67 -4.78 10.82
N GLY A 139 5.88 -5.11 12.07
CA GLY A 139 7.17 -5.45 12.62
C GLY A 139 8.14 -4.25 12.70
N ALA A 140 9.18 -4.40 13.51
CA ALA A 140 10.13 -3.33 13.78
C ALA A 140 10.83 -2.82 12.51
N THR A 141 11.23 -3.71 11.61
CA THR A 141 12.02 -3.36 10.42
C THR A 141 11.24 -2.49 9.43
N LEU A 142 9.99 -2.85 9.13
CA LEU A 142 9.17 -2.08 8.20
C LEU A 142 8.81 -0.72 8.81
N LEU A 143 8.39 -0.73 10.08
CA LEU A 143 8.02 0.49 10.78
C LEU A 143 9.20 1.45 10.94
N SER A 144 10.42 0.95 11.20
CA SER A 144 11.64 1.76 11.24
C SER A 144 11.88 2.52 9.94
N ARG A 145 11.68 1.86 8.82
CA ARG A 145 11.86 2.48 7.48
C ARG A 145 10.80 3.54 7.18
N ILE A 146 9.55 3.27 7.56
CA ILE A 146 8.43 4.21 7.40
C ILE A 146 8.66 5.48 8.24
N LEU A 147 9.11 5.30 9.47
CA LEU A 147 9.42 6.40 10.38
C LEU A 147 10.75 7.08 10.06
N ASP A 148 11.50 6.59 9.06
CA ASP A 148 12.83 7.10 8.67
C ASP A 148 13.76 7.21 9.90
N LEU A 149 13.93 6.08 10.60
CA LEU A 149 14.72 5.99 11.82
C LEU A 149 16.22 5.80 11.50
N SER A 150 17.08 6.34 12.38
CA SER A 150 18.51 6.04 12.35
C SER A 150 18.76 4.62 12.86
N GLU A 151 19.94 4.02 12.55
CA GLU A 151 20.33 2.68 13.01
C GLU A 151 20.18 2.49 14.52
N VAL A 152 20.51 3.52 15.33
CA VAL A 152 20.35 3.49 16.78
C VAL A 152 18.87 3.43 17.18
N GLN A 153 18.01 4.17 16.49
CA GLN A 153 16.57 4.18 16.74
C GLN A 153 15.92 2.89 16.27
N GLU A 154 16.36 2.32 15.15
CA GLU A 154 15.94 1.00 14.68
C GLU A 154 16.26 -0.08 15.71
N GLY A 155 17.46 -0.04 16.30
CA GLY A 155 17.84 -0.94 17.40
C GLY A 155 16.94 -0.81 18.60
N VAL A 156 16.57 0.41 19.00
CA VAL A 156 15.61 0.64 20.11
C VAL A 156 14.24 0.06 19.76
N LEU A 157 13.75 0.31 18.55
CA LEU A 157 12.45 -0.21 18.12
C LEU A 157 12.45 -1.74 18.07
N ALA A 158 13.51 -2.38 17.58
CA ALA A 158 13.66 -3.82 17.54
C ALA A 158 13.63 -4.44 18.95
N VAL A 159 14.30 -3.80 19.92
CA VAL A 159 14.27 -4.23 21.35
C VAL A 159 12.86 -4.11 21.91
N VAL A 160 12.13 -3.03 21.60
CA VAL A 160 10.74 -2.84 22.05
C VAL A 160 9.82 -3.95 21.51
N PHE A 161 9.90 -4.27 20.22
CA PHE A 161 9.12 -5.37 19.64
C PHE A 161 9.48 -6.71 20.28
N LYS A 162 10.77 -7.01 20.44
CA LYS A 162 11.23 -8.23 21.07
C LYS A 162 10.71 -8.35 22.53
N TYR A 163 10.74 -7.25 23.28
CA TYR A 163 10.16 -7.21 24.63
C TYR A 163 8.67 -7.53 24.62
N CYS A 164 7.92 -6.97 23.65
CA CYS A 164 6.49 -7.24 23.51
C CYS A 164 6.22 -8.71 23.21
N ASP A 165 6.99 -9.31 22.30
CA ASP A 165 6.85 -10.72 21.94
C ASP A 165 7.14 -11.63 23.14
N ASP A 166 8.23 -11.38 23.88
CA ASP A 166 8.64 -12.19 25.03
C ASP A 166 7.68 -12.07 26.22
N HIS A 167 6.93 -10.96 26.30
CA HIS A 167 6.00 -10.68 27.40
C HIS A 167 4.53 -10.79 27.01
N ALA A 168 4.24 -11.28 25.80
CA ALA A 168 2.88 -11.41 25.24
C ALA A 168 2.08 -10.11 25.33
N LEU A 169 2.69 -8.98 24.95
CA LEU A 169 2.09 -7.66 24.87
C LEU A 169 1.72 -7.37 23.42
N PRO A 170 0.45 -7.51 23.00
CA PRO A 170 0.08 -7.28 21.62
C PRO A 170 0.15 -5.78 21.28
N LEU A 171 0.88 -5.45 20.21
CA LEU A 171 0.93 -4.12 19.64
C LEU A 171 -0.13 -4.02 18.54
N LEU A 172 -1.34 -3.61 18.90
CA LEU A 172 -2.45 -3.54 17.96
C LEU A 172 -2.46 -2.21 17.21
N ASP A 173 -2.19 -1.11 17.91
CA ASP A 173 -2.20 0.23 17.35
C ASP A 173 -1.00 1.08 17.78
N LEU A 174 -0.97 2.34 17.35
CA LEU A 174 0.11 3.26 17.68
C LEU A 174 0.12 3.69 19.16
N LYS A 175 -1.02 3.59 19.87
CA LYS A 175 -1.08 3.89 21.31
C LYS A 175 -0.31 2.85 22.11
N ASP A 176 -0.43 1.58 21.73
CA ASP A 176 0.32 0.49 22.31
C ASP A 176 1.82 0.72 22.22
N LEU A 177 2.28 1.00 20.99
CA LEU A 177 3.70 1.25 20.76
C LEU A 177 4.22 2.45 21.55
N LYS A 178 3.45 3.55 21.60
CA LYS A 178 3.82 4.73 22.39
C LYS A 178 3.92 4.38 23.87
N LYS A 179 2.98 3.60 24.40
CA LYS A 179 2.96 3.19 25.80
C LYS A 179 4.17 2.33 26.15
N VAL A 180 4.52 1.34 25.30
CA VAL A 180 5.69 0.49 25.54
C VAL A 180 6.99 1.30 25.46
N LEU A 181 7.12 2.24 24.50
CA LEU A 181 8.26 3.13 24.39
C LEU A 181 8.45 4.00 25.63
N GLN A 182 7.36 4.54 26.19
CA GLN A 182 7.40 5.28 27.45
C GLN A 182 7.80 4.38 28.63
N TYR A 183 7.15 3.25 28.76
CA TYR A 183 7.43 2.27 29.80
C TYR A 183 8.91 1.84 29.79
N ALA A 184 9.50 1.63 28.62
CA ALA A 184 10.90 1.23 28.49
C ALA A 184 11.91 2.24 29.05
N THR A 185 11.55 3.51 29.16
CA THR A 185 12.44 4.57 29.68
C THR A 185 12.02 5.12 31.05
N GLU A 186 10.87 4.68 31.54
CA GLU A 186 10.29 5.11 32.82
C GLU A 186 10.19 3.92 33.78
N GLU A 187 9.00 3.38 34.04
CA GLU A 187 8.75 2.35 35.06
C GLU A 187 9.42 1.00 34.71
N GLY A 188 9.50 0.66 33.43
CA GLY A 188 10.11 -0.60 32.94
C GLY A 188 11.62 -0.54 32.74
N LYS A 189 12.25 0.62 32.94
CA LYS A 189 13.66 0.85 32.58
C LYS A 189 14.60 -0.23 33.12
N SER A 190 14.46 -0.60 34.38
CA SER A 190 15.32 -1.60 35.01
C SER A 190 15.16 -3.01 34.41
N SER A 191 13.94 -3.38 33.95
CA SER A 191 13.66 -4.65 33.28
C SER A 191 14.31 -4.66 31.89
N PHE A 192 14.14 -3.59 31.12
CA PHE A 192 14.76 -3.46 29.80
C PHE A 192 16.29 -3.50 29.88
N GLU A 193 16.90 -2.73 30.80
CA GLU A 193 18.35 -2.70 30.96
C GLU A 193 18.94 -4.07 31.30
N LYS A 194 18.22 -4.85 32.09
CA LYS A 194 18.67 -6.18 32.51
C LYS A 194 18.58 -7.21 31.39
N GLU A 195 17.53 -7.17 30.56
CA GLU A 195 17.23 -8.21 29.59
C GLU A 195 17.76 -7.87 28.18
N TYR A 196 17.74 -6.59 27.81
CA TYR A 196 18.04 -6.14 26.44
C TYR A 196 19.09 -5.03 26.35
N GLY A 197 19.56 -4.52 27.50
CA GLY A 197 20.45 -3.36 27.55
C GLY A 197 19.74 -2.04 27.70
N ALA A 198 20.50 -0.95 27.87
CA ALA A 198 19.95 0.37 28.15
C ALA A 198 19.25 0.97 26.92
N VAL A 199 17.99 1.38 27.09
CA VAL A 199 17.23 2.12 26.07
C VAL A 199 17.41 3.62 26.30
N SER A 200 17.91 4.31 25.28
CA SER A 200 18.19 5.75 25.36
C SER A 200 16.89 6.58 25.33
N LYS A 201 16.68 7.42 26.35
CA LYS A 201 15.55 8.36 26.41
C LYS A 201 15.51 9.33 25.22
N SER A 202 16.66 9.74 24.69
CA SER A 202 16.73 10.61 23.49
C SER A 202 16.23 9.92 22.24
N SER A 203 16.62 8.65 22.02
CA SER A 203 16.15 7.83 20.89
C SER A 203 14.66 7.56 21.00
N THR A 204 14.17 7.16 22.18
CA THR A 204 12.74 6.94 22.43
C THR A 204 11.91 8.21 22.15
N SER A 205 12.36 9.37 22.65
CA SER A 205 11.68 10.64 22.38
C SER A 205 11.68 11.02 20.88
N ALA A 206 12.74 10.67 20.15
CA ALA A 206 12.79 10.88 18.70
C ALA A 206 11.79 9.97 17.97
N ILE A 207 11.70 8.69 18.34
CA ILE A 207 10.73 7.75 17.78
C ILE A 207 9.30 8.22 18.06
N LEU A 208 9.00 8.62 19.31
CA LEU A 208 7.68 9.14 19.69
C LEU A 208 7.25 10.34 18.85
N ARG A 209 8.16 11.29 18.57
CA ARG A 209 7.85 12.43 17.68
C ARG A 209 7.52 11.99 16.27
N LYS A 210 8.23 10.99 15.74
CA LYS A 210 7.95 10.44 14.40
C LYS A 210 6.59 9.70 14.36
N ILE A 211 6.22 9.02 15.43
CA ILE A 211 4.89 8.38 15.53
C ILE A 211 3.80 9.45 15.57
N VAL A 212 3.97 10.52 16.36
CA VAL A 212 3.00 11.65 16.41
C VAL A 212 2.87 12.33 15.05
N GLU A 213 3.97 12.51 14.31
CA GLU A 213 3.94 13.03 12.94
C GLU A 213 3.09 12.14 12.02
N LEU A 214 3.23 10.82 12.14
CA LEU A 214 2.46 9.85 11.36
C LEU A 214 0.97 9.85 11.76
N GLU A 215 0.65 9.97 13.06
CA GLU A 215 -0.72 10.12 13.55
C GLU A 215 -1.38 11.40 13.01
N HIS A 216 -0.67 12.53 12.97
CA HIS A 216 -1.19 13.76 12.36
C HIS A 216 -1.57 13.62 10.91
N GLN A 217 -1.00 12.66 10.19
CA GLN A 217 -1.40 12.31 8.84
C GLN A 217 -2.60 11.34 8.79
N GLY A 218 -3.17 10.95 9.94
CA GLY A 218 -4.34 10.08 10.03
C GLY A 218 -4.03 8.58 10.05
N ALA A 219 -2.77 8.20 10.25
CA ALA A 219 -2.36 6.79 10.27
C ALA A 219 -3.00 5.99 11.42
N GLU A 220 -3.49 6.63 12.47
CA GLU A 220 -4.23 5.99 13.56
C GLU A 220 -5.46 5.21 13.08
N ARG A 221 -6.01 5.56 11.92
CA ARG A 221 -7.17 4.88 11.34
C ARG A 221 -6.80 3.62 10.56
N PHE A 222 -5.56 3.55 10.16
CA PHE A 222 -5.01 2.41 9.46
C PHE A 222 -4.50 1.33 10.43
N PHE A 223 -3.96 1.73 11.59
CA PHE A 223 -3.51 0.77 12.59
C PHE A 223 -4.65 0.28 13.48
N GLY A 224 -4.75 -1.03 13.69
CA GLY A 224 -5.73 -1.66 14.56
C GLY A 224 -6.28 -2.99 14.03
N GLU A 225 -7.30 -3.52 14.72
CA GLU A 225 -7.99 -4.75 14.37
C GLU A 225 -9.36 -4.46 13.71
N VAL A 226 -9.86 -5.32 12.86
CA VAL A 226 -9.35 -6.59 12.35
C VAL A 226 -8.38 -6.30 11.20
N SER A 227 -7.21 -6.95 11.20
CA SER A 227 -6.25 -6.83 10.09
C SER A 227 -6.84 -7.36 8.81
N PHE A 228 -6.60 -6.63 7.72
CA PHE A 228 -7.07 -7.02 6.39
C PHE A 228 -6.18 -8.12 5.81
N ASP A 229 -6.79 -9.25 5.46
CA ASP A 229 -6.10 -10.34 4.79
C ASP A 229 -5.98 -10.06 3.28
N PRO A 230 -4.76 -9.90 2.73
CA PRO A 230 -4.58 -9.69 1.29
C PRO A 230 -5.14 -10.81 0.41
N ALA A 231 -5.37 -12.02 0.93
CA ALA A 231 -6.00 -13.11 0.21
C ALA A 231 -7.45 -12.76 -0.21
N ASP A 232 -8.13 -11.89 0.53
CA ASP A 232 -9.47 -11.42 0.19
C ASP A 232 -9.51 -10.53 -1.07
N LEU A 233 -8.35 -10.04 -1.53
CA LEU A 233 -8.24 -9.36 -2.84
C LEU A 233 -8.36 -10.33 -4.03
N LEU A 234 -8.19 -11.64 -3.81
CA LEU A 234 -8.16 -12.65 -4.87
C LEU A 234 -9.54 -13.24 -5.21
N ARG A 235 -10.62 -12.64 -4.70
CA ARG A 235 -11.98 -13.17 -4.87
C ARG A 235 -12.48 -13.04 -6.30
N THR A 236 -13.29 -14.01 -6.68
CA THR A 236 -14.10 -14.00 -7.92
C THR A 236 -15.58 -14.16 -7.56
N ASN A 237 -16.47 -13.61 -8.39
CA ASN A 237 -17.90 -13.81 -8.23
C ASN A 237 -18.36 -15.20 -8.76
N SER A 238 -19.66 -15.50 -8.63
CA SER A 238 -20.26 -16.75 -9.10
C SER A 238 -20.16 -17.00 -10.61
N LYS A 239 -19.87 -15.94 -11.39
CA LYS A 239 -19.65 -16.04 -12.86
C LYS A 239 -18.18 -16.25 -13.20
N GLY A 240 -17.29 -16.30 -12.20
CA GLY A 240 -15.85 -16.41 -12.40
C GLY A 240 -15.17 -15.08 -12.77
N GLU A 241 -15.86 -13.93 -12.66
CA GLU A 241 -15.26 -12.61 -12.86
C GLU A 241 -14.48 -12.21 -11.60
N GLY A 242 -13.26 -11.64 -11.78
CA GLY A 242 -12.45 -11.13 -10.68
C GLY A 242 -13.04 -9.88 -10.06
N TYR A 243 -12.99 -9.74 -8.74
CA TYR A 243 -13.42 -8.48 -8.11
C TYR A 243 -12.51 -7.32 -8.50
N VAL A 244 -13.13 -6.17 -8.75
CA VAL A 244 -12.47 -4.89 -8.88
C VAL A 244 -12.47 -4.21 -7.51
N ASN A 245 -11.36 -4.36 -6.79
CA ASN A 245 -11.18 -3.76 -5.48
C ASN A 245 -10.69 -2.32 -5.65
N ILE A 246 -11.42 -1.33 -5.17
CA ILE A 246 -11.10 0.10 -5.32
C ILE A 246 -10.80 0.68 -3.93
N ILE A 247 -9.55 1.04 -3.68
CA ILE A 247 -9.19 1.77 -2.47
C ILE A 247 -9.45 3.25 -2.71
N ARG A 248 -10.35 3.82 -1.92
CA ARG A 248 -10.74 5.22 -1.97
C ARG A 248 -9.77 6.06 -1.16
N LEU A 249 -9.05 6.96 -1.83
CA LEU A 249 -7.92 7.71 -1.27
C LEU A 249 -8.03 9.23 -1.47
N THR A 250 -9.21 9.74 -1.83
CA THR A 250 -9.39 11.15 -2.19
C THR A 250 -9.12 12.12 -1.04
N ASP A 251 -9.31 11.69 0.20
CA ASP A 251 -9.10 12.46 1.42
C ASP A 251 -7.68 12.36 2.01
N ILE A 252 -6.79 11.64 1.35
CA ILE A 252 -5.38 11.50 1.77
C ILE A 252 -4.36 11.95 0.72
N GLN A 253 -4.81 12.66 -0.32
CA GLN A 253 -3.93 13.18 -1.38
C GLN A 253 -2.82 14.10 -0.85
N ASP A 254 -3.11 14.84 0.20
CA ASP A 254 -2.20 15.75 0.91
C ASP A 254 -1.39 15.06 2.02
N ARG A 255 -1.48 13.71 2.12
CA ARG A 255 -0.84 12.90 3.17
C ARG A 255 0.09 11.83 2.58
N PRO A 256 1.16 12.24 1.89
CA PRO A 256 1.99 11.32 1.10
C PRO A 256 2.69 10.25 1.95
N LYS A 257 3.06 10.57 3.20
CA LYS A 257 3.67 9.57 4.09
C LYS A 257 2.68 8.45 4.47
N MET A 258 1.42 8.80 4.75
CA MET A 258 0.39 7.81 5.02
C MET A 258 0.17 6.89 3.81
N PHE A 259 0.07 7.47 2.63
CA PHE A 259 -0.11 6.72 1.38
C PHE A 259 1.08 5.78 1.11
N SER A 260 2.32 6.29 1.22
CA SER A 260 3.53 5.49 1.03
C SER A 260 3.66 4.37 2.07
N THR A 261 3.29 4.65 3.32
CA THR A 261 3.26 3.67 4.43
C THR A 261 2.31 2.53 4.11
N PHE A 262 1.07 2.87 3.78
CA PHE A 262 0.05 1.89 3.42
C PHE A 262 0.50 1.03 2.22
N MET A 263 0.97 1.67 1.16
CA MET A 263 1.43 0.99 -0.05
C MET A 263 2.52 -0.02 0.23
N LEU A 264 3.54 0.41 0.97
CA LEU A 264 4.66 -0.44 1.29
C LEU A 264 4.24 -1.62 2.16
N SER A 265 3.37 -1.37 3.14
CA SER A 265 2.80 -2.42 3.98
C SER A 265 2.04 -3.45 3.16
N LEU A 266 1.09 -3.00 2.34
CA LEU A 266 0.28 -3.88 1.52
C LEU A 266 1.13 -4.72 0.55
N LEU A 267 2.09 -4.09 -0.13
CA LEU A 267 2.98 -4.81 -1.06
C LEU A 267 3.91 -5.79 -0.32
N ALA A 268 4.40 -5.43 0.86
CA ALA A 268 5.22 -6.31 1.69
C ALA A 268 4.41 -7.50 2.21
N GLU A 269 3.17 -7.26 2.64
CA GLU A 269 2.26 -8.29 3.11
C GLU A 269 1.89 -9.27 1.98
N ILE A 270 1.53 -8.77 0.80
CA ILE A 270 1.28 -9.59 -0.39
C ILE A 270 2.53 -10.43 -0.74
N TYR A 271 3.71 -9.81 -0.70
CA TYR A 271 4.96 -10.51 -0.99
C TYR A 271 5.27 -11.63 0.00
N THR A 272 4.93 -11.43 1.26
CA THR A 272 5.20 -12.40 2.34
C THR A 272 4.18 -13.53 2.38
N THR A 273 2.90 -13.20 2.18
CA THR A 273 1.79 -14.15 2.37
C THR A 273 1.46 -14.96 1.12
N PHE A 274 1.61 -14.34 -0.08
CA PHE A 274 1.30 -15.08 -1.31
C PHE A 274 2.36 -16.14 -1.59
N PRO A 275 1.95 -17.37 -1.94
CA PRO A 275 2.89 -18.42 -2.32
C PRO A 275 3.58 -18.06 -3.65
N GLU A 276 4.82 -18.49 -3.80
CA GLU A 276 5.50 -18.41 -5.08
C GLU A 276 4.78 -19.29 -6.11
N VAL A 277 4.64 -18.73 -7.30
CA VAL A 277 3.98 -19.40 -8.42
C VAL A 277 4.91 -19.34 -9.63
N GLY A 278 4.98 -20.41 -10.36
CA GLY A 278 5.71 -20.42 -11.63
C GLY A 278 5.05 -19.56 -12.71
N ASP A 279 5.38 -19.80 -13.97
CA ASP A 279 4.76 -19.11 -15.11
C ASP A 279 3.27 -19.50 -15.19
N LEU A 280 2.40 -18.63 -14.74
CA LEU A 280 0.96 -18.78 -14.83
C LEU A 280 0.44 -18.28 -16.19
N PRO A 281 -0.69 -18.85 -16.71
CA PRO A 281 -1.33 -18.37 -17.93
C PRO A 281 -1.92 -16.97 -17.78
N LYS A 282 -2.23 -16.54 -16.55
CA LYS A 282 -2.72 -15.21 -16.19
C LYS A 282 -2.26 -14.81 -14.77
N PRO A 283 -2.17 -13.51 -14.43
CA PRO A 283 -1.83 -13.06 -13.08
C PRO A 283 -2.87 -13.53 -12.06
N LYS A 284 -2.46 -13.67 -10.80
CA LYS A 284 -3.36 -13.83 -9.65
C LYS A 284 -4.04 -12.53 -9.25
N LEU A 285 -3.30 -11.42 -9.37
CA LEU A 285 -3.75 -10.08 -9.02
C LEU A 285 -3.03 -9.07 -9.89
N VAL A 286 -3.72 -8.02 -10.31
CA VAL A 286 -3.10 -6.85 -10.94
C VAL A 286 -3.43 -5.62 -10.10
N ILE A 287 -2.40 -4.88 -9.67
CA ILE A 287 -2.51 -3.67 -8.86
C ILE A 287 -2.23 -2.46 -9.75
N PHE A 288 -3.18 -1.55 -9.82
CA PHE A 288 -3.02 -0.27 -10.49
C PHE A 288 -2.76 0.82 -9.45
N ILE A 289 -1.68 1.55 -9.66
CA ILE A 289 -1.22 2.61 -8.77
C ILE A 289 -1.38 3.93 -9.52
N ASP A 290 -2.51 4.62 -9.27
CA ASP A 290 -2.73 5.93 -9.89
C ASP A 290 -1.88 7.00 -9.20
N GLU A 291 -1.54 8.03 -9.95
CA GLU A 291 -0.63 9.13 -9.55
C GLU A 291 0.68 8.62 -8.89
N ALA A 292 1.30 7.62 -9.52
CA ALA A 292 2.48 6.92 -8.99
C ALA A 292 3.63 7.87 -8.61
N HIS A 293 3.69 9.07 -9.19
CA HIS A 293 4.66 10.09 -8.83
C HIS A 293 4.61 10.48 -7.34
N LEU A 294 3.44 10.39 -6.68
CA LEU A 294 3.31 10.71 -5.26
C LEU A 294 4.09 9.74 -4.37
N ILE A 295 4.19 8.47 -4.80
CA ILE A 295 4.98 7.49 -4.06
C ILE A 295 6.48 7.77 -4.22
N PHE A 296 6.91 8.07 -5.45
CA PHE A 296 8.34 8.17 -5.77
C PHE A 296 8.95 9.51 -5.36
N ASN A 297 8.20 10.61 -5.45
CA ASN A 297 8.73 11.95 -5.16
C ASN A 297 8.85 12.24 -3.66
N GLU A 298 7.98 11.67 -2.83
CA GLU A 298 7.90 11.96 -1.39
C GLU A 298 8.54 10.87 -0.52
N ALA A 299 8.95 9.75 -1.12
CA ALA A 299 9.54 8.65 -0.38
C ALA A 299 11.00 8.89 -0.01
N SER A 300 11.39 8.49 1.20
CA SER A 300 12.79 8.45 1.59
C SER A 300 13.58 7.49 0.68
N ARG A 301 14.90 7.69 0.58
CA ARG A 301 15.77 6.84 -0.23
C ARG A 301 15.68 5.35 0.17
N THR A 302 15.55 5.10 1.46
CA THR A 302 15.36 3.75 2.01
C THR A 302 14.05 3.12 1.54
N LEU A 303 12.97 3.90 1.54
CA LEU A 303 11.66 3.48 1.08
C LEU A 303 11.66 3.19 -0.42
N LEU A 304 12.28 4.05 -1.23
CA LEU A 304 12.43 3.85 -2.67
C LEU A 304 13.17 2.54 -2.98
N ASN A 305 14.30 2.29 -2.34
CA ASN A 305 15.07 1.05 -2.52
C ASN A 305 14.23 -0.20 -2.20
N GLN A 306 13.37 -0.11 -1.19
CA GLN A 306 12.48 -1.23 -0.83
C GLN A 306 11.40 -1.44 -1.87
N LEU A 307 10.76 -0.38 -2.36
CA LEU A 307 9.78 -0.45 -3.44
C LEU A 307 10.39 -1.05 -4.71
N GLU A 308 11.58 -0.60 -5.10
CA GLU A 308 12.29 -1.17 -6.25
C GLU A 308 12.55 -2.68 -6.10
N ASN A 309 12.94 -3.12 -4.89
CA ASN A 309 13.15 -4.54 -4.62
C ASN A 309 11.85 -5.33 -4.69
N ILE A 310 10.76 -4.81 -4.09
CA ILE A 310 9.46 -5.47 -4.14
C ILE A 310 8.97 -5.56 -5.59
N VAL A 311 9.06 -4.49 -6.38
CA VAL A 311 8.68 -4.50 -7.80
C VAL A 311 9.40 -5.61 -8.57
N LYS A 312 10.71 -5.80 -8.33
CA LYS A 312 11.49 -6.87 -8.98
C LYS A 312 11.04 -8.28 -8.59
N LEU A 313 10.60 -8.47 -7.34
CA LEU A 313 10.37 -9.78 -6.75
C LEU A 313 8.90 -10.22 -6.77
N ILE A 314 7.94 -9.29 -6.68
CA ILE A 314 6.51 -9.59 -6.51
C ILE A 314 5.92 -10.36 -7.71
N ARG A 315 6.58 -10.29 -8.86
CA ARG A 315 6.24 -11.08 -10.03
C ARG A 315 6.22 -12.58 -9.74
N SER A 316 7.13 -13.08 -8.88
CA SER A 316 7.18 -14.50 -8.50
C SER A 316 5.92 -14.96 -7.76
N LYS A 317 5.15 -14.01 -7.21
CA LYS A 317 3.88 -14.24 -6.52
C LYS A 317 2.67 -14.20 -7.48
N GLY A 318 2.90 -14.00 -8.77
CA GLY A 318 1.85 -13.87 -9.78
C GLY A 318 1.16 -12.52 -9.78
N VAL A 319 1.78 -11.49 -9.22
CA VAL A 319 1.21 -10.14 -9.10
C VAL A 319 1.81 -9.20 -10.15
N GLY A 320 0.95 -8.52 -10.90
CA GLY A 320 1.31 -7.45 -11.81
C GLY A 320 1.11 -6.08 -11.18
N LEU A 321 2.04 -5.15 -11.39
CA LEU A 321 1.92 -3.75 -10.99
C LEU A 321 1.81 -2.88 -12.22
N ILE A 322 0.81 -2.01 -12.29
CA ILE A 322 0.63 -1.04 -13.37
C ILE A 322 0.64 0.36 -12.77
N PHE A 323 1.67 1.10 -13.09
CA PHE A 323 1.85 2.48 -12.63
C PHE A 323 1.14 3.43 -13.58
N CYS A 324 0.34 4.36 -13.03
CA CYS A 324 -0.30 5.40 -13.79
C CYS A 324 0.29 6.76 -13.38
N THR A 325 0.77 7.55 -14.34
CA THR A 325 1.38 8.85 -14.07
C THR A 325 1.18 9.82 -15.22
N GLN A 326 1.42 11.09 -14.99
CA GLN A 326 1.35 12.10 -16.06
C GLN A 326 2.60 12.06 -16.94
N ASN A 327 3.75 11.76 -16.36
CA ASN A 327 5.05 11.76 -17.03
C ASN A 327 5.79 10.45 -16.73
N PRO A 328 6.28 9.71 -17.75
CA PRO A 328 7.09 8.51 -17.49
C PRO A 328 8.37 8.79 -16.68
N THR A 329 8.93 10.00 -16.79
CA THR A 329 10.13 10.42 -16.07
C THR A 329 9.91 10.60 -14.55
N ASP A 330 8.68 10.54 -14.08
CA ASP A 330 8.36 10.59 -12.65
C ASP A 330 8.65 9.23 -11.96
N ILE A 331 8.86 8.18 -12.75
CA ILE A 331 9.16 6.84 -12.26
C ILE A 331 10.67 6.62 -12.33
N PRO A 332 11.33 6.17 -11.25
CA PRO A 332 12.75 5.86 -11.25
C PRO A 332 13.14 4.87 -12.36
N ASP A 333 14.27 5.07 -12.99
CA ASP A 333 14.75 4.22 -14.10
C ASP A 333 14.85 2.74 -13.70
N ALA A 334 15.21 2.47 -12.45
CA ALA A 334 15.28 1.11 -11.91
C ALA A 334 13.93 0.39 -11.91
N VAL A 335 12.83 1.11 -11.73
CA VAL A 335 11.45 0.61 -11.83
C VAL A 335 11.01 0.60 -13.28
N LEU A 336 11.21 1.70 -14.01
CA LEU A 336 10.79 1.88 -15.41
C LEU A 336 11.33 0.76 -16.33
N SER A 337 12.55 0.30 -16.06
CA SER A 337 13.20 -0.82 -16.80
C SER A 337 12.52 -2.19 -16.58
N GLN A 338 11.69 -2.34 -15.54
CA GLN A 338 10.94 -3.57 -15.26
C GLN A 338 9.55 -3.60 -15.92
N LEU A 339 9.10 -2.48 -16.50
CA LEU A 339 7.74 -2.33 -17.02
C LEU A 339 7.65 -2.86 -18.45
N GLY A 340 7.14 -4.08 -18.57
CA GLY A 340 7.04 -4.80 -19.86
C GLY A 340 5.90 -4.33 -20.76
N MET A 341 4.89 -3.64 -20.20
CA MET A 341 3.78 -3.03 -20.95
C MET A 341 3.84 -1.51 -20.82
N LYS A 342 3.63 -0.78 -21.92
CA LYS A 342 3.56 0.68 -21.91
C LYS A 342 2.38 1.14 -22.78
N ILE A 343 1.49 1.91 -22.17
CA ILE A 343 0.38 2.63 -22.81
C ILE A 343 0.65 4.11 -22.59
N GLN A 344 1.07 4.81 -23.64
CA GLN A 344 1.45 6.21 -23.56
C GLN A 344 0.46 7.08 -24.32
N HIS A 345 -0.37 7.79 -23.58
CA HIS A 345 -1.24 8.83 -24.14
C HIS A 345 -0.43 10.10 -24.49
N ALA A 346 -1.10 11.04 -25.12
CA ALA A 346 -0.48 12.29 -25.56
C ALA A 346 0.28 12.99 -24.42
N ILE A 347 1.44 13.53 -24.77
CA ILE A 347 2.21 14.45 -23.93
C ILE A 347 2.04 15.85 -24.52
N ARG A 348 1.90 16.86 -23.68
CA ARG A 348 1.81 18.26 -24.10
C ARG A 348 3.12 18.98 -23.78
N ALA A 349 3.67 19.69 -24.76
CA ALA A 349 4.90 20.46 -24.60
C ALA A 349 4.61 21.96 -24.62
N PHE A 350 4.71 22.59 -23.48
CA PHE A 350 4.58 24.05 -23.33
C PHE A 350 5.93 24.74 -23.16
N THR A 351 6.93 24.02 -22.65
CA THR A 351 8.26 24.55 -22.32
C THR A 351 9.38 23.79 -23.03
N ALA A 352 10.58 24.34 -23.02
CA ALA A 352 11.78 23.64 -23.50
C ALA A 352 12.08 22.37 -22.69
N LYS A 353 11.76 22.37 -21.38
CA LYS A 353 11.88 21.21 -20.51
C LYS A 353 10.96 20.09 -20.96
N ASP A 354 9.72 20.41 -21.33
CA ASP A 354 8.74 19.42 -21.81
C ASP A 354 9.19 18.79 -23.12
N ARG A 355 9.73 19.58 -24.07
CA ARG A 355 10.28 19.04 -25.33
C ARG A 355 11.43 18.05 -25.08
N LYS A 356 12.30 18.35 -24.10
CA LYS A 356 13.37 17.41 -23.71
C LYS A 356 12.81 16.15 -23.10
N ALA A 357 11.78 16.26 -22.24
CA ALA A 357 11.10 15.11 -21.63
C ALA A 357 10.42 14.23 -22.69
N ILE A 358 9.78 14.81 -23.71
CA ILE A 358 9.18 14.05 -24.83
C ILE A 358 10.24 13.25 -25.58
N LYS A 359 11.40 13.86 -25.88
CA LYS A 359 12.48 13.16 -26.57
C LYS A 359 13.00 11.98 -25.73
N LEU A 360 13.26 12.19 -24.45
CA LEU A 360 13.67 11.11 -23.53
C LEU A 360 12.59 10.03 -23.40
N THR A 361 11.33 10.42 -23.38
CA THR A 361 10.21 9.47 -23.36
C THR A 361 10.19 8.64 -24.64
N ALA A 362 10.36 9.25 -25.81
CA ALA A 362 10.38 8.54 -27.07
C ALA A 362 11.52 7.51 -27.18
N GLU A 363 12.68 7.80 -26.58
CA GLU A 363 13.82 6.88 -26.52
C GLU A 363 13.56 5.62 -25.68
N ASN A 364 12.56 5.64 -24.80
CA ASN A 364 12.14 4.49 -23.98
C ASN A 364 11.21 3.49 -24.69
N TYR A 365 10.88 3.73 -25.97
CA TYR A 365 10.04 2.85 -26.77
C TYR A 365 10.85 2.13 -27.87
N PRO A 366 10.37 0.97 -28.34
CA PRO A 366 10.95 0.33 -29.52
C PRO A 366 10.96 1.28 -30.72
N SER A 367 12.02 1.24 -31.52
CA SER A 367 12.06 1.95 -32.79
C SER A 367 10.97 1.44 -33.72
N SER A 368 10.39 2.34 -34.53
CA SER A 368 9.34 2.01 -35.47
C SER A 368 9.72 2.49 -36.87
N ASP A 369 9.50 1.65 -37.88
CA ASP A 369 9.65 2.04 -39.29
C ASP A 369 8.42 2.79 -39.79
N PHE A 370 7.37 2.90 -38.97
CA PHE A 370 6.05 3.45 -39.37
C PHE A 370 5.75 4.79 -38.71
N TYR A 371 6.43 5.13 -37.60
CA TYR A 371 6.16 6.34 -36.80
C TYR A 371 7.45 7.07 -36.43
N ASP A 372 7.43 8.39 -36.48
CA ASP A 372 8.26 9.20 -35.59
C ASP A 372 7.60 9.21 -34.22
N THR A 373 8.26 8.56 -33.27
CA THR A 373 7.68 8.36 -31.91
C THR A 373 7.46 9.69 -31.21
N ALA A 374 8.39 10.65 -31.31
CA ALA A 374 8.30 11.94 -30.64
C ALA A 374 7.18 12.81 -31.24
N GLU A 375 7.05 12.83 -32.57
CA GLU A 375 5.98 13.53 -33.29
C GLU A 375 4.61 12.92 -32.95
N THR A 376 4.52 11.58 -32.99
CA THR A 376 3.29 10.84 -32.67
C THR A 376 2.82 11.14 -31.26
N LEU A 377 3.71 11.12 -30.25
CA LEU A 377 3.39 11.41 -28.83
C LEU A 377 2.72 12.78 -28.64
N THR A 378 3.04 13.76 -29.49
CA THR A 378 2.46 15.11 -29.40
C THR A 378 1.17 15.27 -30.16
N SER A 379 0.94 14.45 -31.21
CA SER A 379 -0.19 14.51 -32.12
C SER A 379 -1.38 13.62 -31.74
N LEU A 380 -1.19 12.65 -30.81
CA LEU A 380 -2.27 11.78 -30.34
C LEU A 380 -3.49 12.56 -29.86
N GLY A 381 -4.65 12.09 -30.25
CA GLY A 381 -5.95 12.59 -29.80
C GLY A 381 -6.37 12.05 -28.44
N THR A 382 -7.49 12.57 -27.91
CA THR A 382 -8.08 12.05 -26.66
C THR A 382 -8.51 10.59 -26.83
N GLY A 383 -8.06 9.72 -25.90
CA GLY A 383 -8.31 8.29 -25.96
C GLY A 383 -7.49 7.56 -27.01
N GLU A 384 -6.44 8.17 -27.54
CA GLU A 384 -5.41 7.51 -28.33
C GLU A 384 -4.14 7.33 -27.51
N ALA A 385 -3.37 6.30 -27.82
CA ALA A 385 -2.12 6.01 -27.12
C ALA A 385 -1.14 5.28 -28.04
N LEU A 386 0.17 5.48 -27.81
CA LEU A 386 1.19 4.56 -28.29
C LEU A 386 1.23 3.35 -27.34
N VAL A 387 1.14 2.15 -27.89
CA VAL A 387 1.12 0.91 -27.11
C VAL A 387 2.27 0.00 -27.54
N THR A 388 2.93 -0.58 -26.56
CA THR A 388 3.82 -1.72 -26.72
C THR A 388 3.67 -2.61 -25.48
N ALA A 389 3.80 -3.91 -25.65
CA ALA A 389 3.72 -4.90 -24.57
C ALA A 389 4.73 -6.01 -24.82
N LEU A 390 4.80 -6.96 -23.93
CA LEU A 390 5.54 -8.20 -24.18
C LEU A 390 4.60 -9.25 -24.77
N ASN A 391 5.02 -9.89 -25.84
CA ASN A 391 4.34 -11.08 -26.33
C ASN A 391 4.52 -12.27 -25.36
N GLU A 392 3.87 -13.38 -25.62
CA GLU A 392 3.91 -14.59 -24.75
C GLU A 392 5.32 -15.18 -24.54
N LYS A 393 6.28 -14.82 -25.39
CA LYS A 393 7.70 -15.20 -25.27
C LYS A 393 8.54 -14.17 -24.49
N GLY A 394 7.91 -13.06 -24.06
CA GLY A 394 8.61 -11.97 -23.37
C GLY A 394 9.39 -11.05 -24.30
N ILE A 395 9.09 -11.03 -25.60
CA ILE A 395 9.69 -10.13 -26.59
C ILE A 395 8.77 -8.91 -26.76
N PRO A 396 9.31 -7.67 -26.80
CA PRO A 396 8.50 -6.49 -27.07
C PRO A 396 7.72 -6.59 -28.38
N THR A 397 6.44 -6.20 -28.35
CA THR A 397 5.62 -6.07 -29.56
C THR A 397 6.02 -4.83 -30.33
N PRO A 398 5.72 -4.74 -31.66
CA PRO A 398 5.91 -3.50 -32.40
C PRO A 398 5.18 -2.33 -31.73
N LEU A 399 5.80 -1.14 -31.75
CA LEU A 399 5.13 0.08 -31.28
C LEU A 399 3.96 0.42 -32.20
N VAL A 400 2.78 0.68 -31.61
CA VAL A 400 1.57 0.97 -32.40
C VAL A 400 0.77 2.13 -31.82
N ALA A 401 0.44 3.12 -32.66
CA ALA A 401 -0.57 4.11 -32.34
C ALA A 401 -1.94 3.41 -32.32
N THR A 402 -2.68 3.61 -31.25
CA THR A 402 -3.88 2.84 -30.93
C THR A 402 -5.03 3.76 -30.59
N MET A 403 -6.16 3.60 -31.28
CA MET A 403 -7.44 4.12 -30.83
C MET A 403 -7.93 3.20 -29.70
N MET A 404 -7.85 3.70 -28.46
CA MET A 404 -8.26 2.93 -27.29
C MET A 404 -9.76 2.69 -27.30
N ARG A 405 -10.19 1.49 -26.90
CA ARG A 405 -11.61 1.17 -26.76
C ARG A 405 -12.23 1.96 -25.61
N ALA A 406 -13.54 2.15 -25.63
CA ALA A 406 -14.29 2.74 -24.53
C ALA A 406 -14.52 1.71 -23.40
N PRO A 407 -14.58 2.17 -22.12
CA PRO A 407 -15.01 1.35 -21.01
C PRO A 407 -16.43 0.81 -21.19
N MET A 408 -16.69 -0.41 -20.73
CA MET A 408 -18.02 -1.04 -20.72
C MET A 408 -18.86 -0.60 -19.52
N SER A 409 -18.22 -0.23 -18.44
CA SER A 409 -18.87 0.29 -17.23
C SER A 409 -19.09 1.80 -17.31
N ARG A 410 -19.77 2.35 -16.30
CA ARG A 410 -20.02 3.79 -16.20
C ARG A 410 -18.71 4.57 -16.13
N MET A 411 -18.57 5.58 -17.01
CA MET A 411 -17.39 6.44 -17.04
C MET A 411 -17.44 7.59 -16.03
N ASP A 412 -18.55 7.76 -15.34
CA ASP A 412 -18.76 8.72 -14.27
C ASP A 412 -18.70 8.02 -12.90
N VAL A 413 -18.64 8.80 -11.82
CA VAL A 413 -18.55 8.28 -10.45
C VAL A 413 -19.91 7.75 -9.93
N LEU A 414 -19.87 6.90 -8.92
CA LEU A 414 -21.06 6.51 -8.18
C LEU A 414 -21.55 7.66 -7.30
N THR A 415 -22.86 7.75 -7.15
CA THR A 415 -23.50 8.62 -6.16
C THR A 415 -23.26 8.09 -4.74
N PRO A 416 -23.35 8.93 -3.69
CA PRO A 416 -23.24 8.47 -2.31
C PRO A 416 -24.19 7.32 -1.96
N ALA A 417 -25.44 7.35 -2.46
CA ALA A 417 -26.41 6.29 -2.23
C ALA A 417 -26.00 4.95 -2.90
N GLU A 418 -25.41 4.99 -4.09
CA GLU A 418 -24.90 3.80 -4.76
C GLU A 418 -23.67 3.23 -4.03
N ILE A 419 -22.81 4.09 -3.51
CA ILE A 419 -21.66 3.71 -2.68
C ILE A 419 -22.15 2.99 -1.42
N ASP A 420 -23.10 3.58 -0.69
CA ASP A 420 -23.67 2.98 0.52
C ASP A 420 -24.35 1.64 0.22
N ALA A 421 -25.06 1.53 -0.91
CA ALA A 421 -25.69 0.29 -1.33
C ALA A 421 -24.66 -0.81 -1.68
N LEU A 422 -23.52 -0.48 -2.26
CA LEU A 422 -22.43 -1.43 -2.50
C LEU A 422 -21.83 -1.93 -1.19
N ILE A 423 -21.52 -1.03 -0.27
CA ILE A 423 -20.93 -1.37 1.03
C ILE A 423 -21.90 -2.22 1.87
N ALA A 424 -23.20 -1.90 1.86
CA ALA A 424 -24.19 -2.68 2.59
C ALA A 424 -24.31 -4.14 2.12
N ARG A 425 -23.99 -4.44 0.86
CA ARG A 425 -23.98 -5.79 0.29
C ARG A 425 -22.65 -6.52 0.48
N SER A 426 -21.61 -5.82 0.85
CA SER A 426 -20.26 -6.36 0.95
C SER A 426 -20.14 -7.36 2.11
N GLU A 427 -19.65 -8.55 1.81
CA GLU A 427 -19.28 -9.52 2.83
C GLU A 427 -18.03 -9.08 3.59
N LEU A 428 -17.11 -8.39 2.91
CA LEU A 428 -15.92 -7.86 3.54
C LEU A 428 -16.23 -6.73 4.51
N ALA A 429 -17.23 -5.89 4.23
CA ALA A 429 -17.67 -4.86 5.18
C ALA A 429 -18.14 -5.48 6.50
N ARG A 430 -18.85 -6.60 6.45
CA ARG A 430 -19.26 -7.33 7.67
C ARG A 430 -18.05 -7.91 8.42
N LYS A 431 -17.02 -8.37 7.68
CA LYS A 431 -15.82 -8.96 8.27
C LYS A 431 -14.89 -7.91 8.90
N TYR A 432 -14.73 -6.75 8.25
CA TYR A 432 -13.65 -5.79 8.59
C TYR A 432 -14.13 -4.48 9.21
N ASN A 433 -15.43 -4.15 9.15
CA ASN A 433 -15.93 -2.89 9.70
C ASN A 433 -16.36 -3.01 11.15
N GLU A 434 -16.49 -4.22 11.68
CA GLU A 434 -16.72 -4.44 13.11
C GLU A 434 -15.52 -3.91 13.90
N VAL A 435 -15.81 -3.15 14.94
CA VAL A 435 -14.77 -2.65 15.84
C VAL A 435 -14.57 -3.69 16.93
N ILE A 436 -13.42 -4.32 16.96
CA ILE A 436 -13.01 -5.23 18.01
C ILE A 436 -12.04 -4.46 18.93
N ASP A 437 -12.43 -4.34 20.20
CA ASP A 437 -11.59 -3.74 21.24
C ASP A 437 -11.09 -4.88 22.15
N ARG A 438 -9.89 -5.38 21.87
CA ARG A 438 -9.23 -6.38 22.70
C ARG A 438 -8.25 -5.70 23.63
N GLU A 439 -7.98 -6.37 24.76
CA GLU A 439 -6.96 -5.94 25.67
C GLU A 439 -5.58 -5.96 24.97
N SER A 440 -4.95 -4.80 24.88
CA SER A 440 -3.71 -4.55 24.18
C SER A 440 -2.54 -4.28 25.14
N ALA A 441 -1.37 -4.02 24.59
CA ALA A 441 -0.21 -3.65 25.37
C ALA A 441 -0.44 -2.41 26.24
N TYR A 442 -1.27 -1.47 25.77
CA TYR A 442 -1.61 -0.25 26.52
C TYR A 442 -2.36 -0.58 27.83
N GLU A 443 -3.43 -1.36 27.76
CA GLU A 443 -4.25 -1.73 28.92
C GLU A 443 -3.46 -2.64 29.87
N LEU A 444 -2.74 -3.62 29.34
CA LEU A 444 -1.93 -4.55 30.13
C LEU A 444 -0.83 -3.82 30.90
N LEU A 445 -0.14 -2.88 30.27
CA LEU A 445 0.90 -2.09 30.94
C LEU A 445 0.32 -1.12 31.97
N ASN A 446 -0.84 -0.50 31.69
CA ASN A 446 -1.48 0.38 32.67
C ASN A 446 -1.87 -0.40 33.93
N LYS A 447 -2.49 -1.57 33.81
CA LYS A 447 -2.79 -2.45 34.95
C LYS A 447 -1.54 -2.80 35.74
N LYS A 448 -0.48 -3.18 35.05
CA LYS A 448 0.81 -3.52 35.65
C LYS A 448 1.43 -2.34 36.43
N ILE A 449 1.36 -1.15 35.86
CA ILE A 449 1.85 0.09 36.52
C ILE A 449 1.00 0.42 37.75
N GLU A 450 -0.33 0.32 37.65
CA GLU A 450 -1.23 0.53 38.78
C GLU A 450 -0.96 -0.45 39.91
N GLU A 451 -0.74 -1.74 39.62
CA GLU A 451 -0.38 -2.75 40.63
C GLU A 451 0.94 -2.41 41.31
N ILE A 452 1.96 -1.97 40.59
CA ILE A 452 3.24 -1.51 41.13
C ILE A 452 3.05 -0.35 42.10
N HIS A 453 2.29 0.69 41.69
CA HIS A 453 2.03 1.86 42.50
C HIS A 453 1.24 1.52 43.78
N VAL A 454 0.25 0.63 43.69
CA VAL A 454 -0.50 0.14 44.86
C VAL A 454 0.40 -0.61 45.84
N GLU A 455 1.29 -1.45 45.33
CA GLU A 455 2.25 -2.20 46.15
C GLU A 455 3.26 -1.23 46.85
N GLU A 456 3.79 -0.27 46.11
CA GLU A 456 4.68 0.78 46.65
C GLU A 456 3.99 1.63 47.73
N ALA A 457 2.72 2.01 47.52
CA ALA A 457 1.93 2.75 48.49
C ALA A 457 1.71 1.94 49.76
N LYS A 458 1.35 0.66 49.64
CA LYS A 458 1.20 -0.26 50.79
C LYS A 458 2.52 -0.44 51.57
N GLN A 459 3.64 -0.54 50.86
CA GLN A 459 4.95 -0.67 51.49
C GLN A 459 5.36 0.63 52.21
N LYS A 460 5.06 1.80 51.66
CA LYS A 460 5.26 3.10 52.32
C LYS A 460 4.42 3.23 53.58
N GLU A 461 3.14 2.90 53.53
CA GLU A 461 2.26 2.89 54.71
C GLU A 461 2.71 1.90 55.79
N ALA A 462 3.17 0.70 55.39
CA ALA A 462 3.71 -0.28 56.33
C ALA A 462 4.98 0.21 57.01
N THR A 463 5.84 0.93 56.28
CA THR A 463 7.09 1.49 56.78
C THR A 463 6.83 2.67 57.70
N GLU A 464 5.84 3.54 57.37
CA GLU A 464 5.41 4.65 58.23
C GLU A 464 4.74 4.16 59.54
N LYS A 465 3.93 3.08 59.49
CA LYS A 465 3.34 2.46 60.70
C LYS A 465 4.38 1.77 61.59
N GLN A 466 5.51 1.34 61.05
CA GLN A 466 6.63 0.78 61.84
C GLN A 466 7.55 1.87 62.39
N SER A 467 7.54 3.05 61.84
CA SER A 467 8.37 4.20 62.27
C SER A 467 7.66 5.14 63.25
N ALA A 468 6.40 4.88 63.64
CA ALA A 468 5.70 5.64 64.67
C ALA A 468 6.36 5.41 66.04
N PRO A 469 6.84 6.45 66.75
CA PRO A 469 7.59 6.27 67.98
C PRO A 469 6.69 5.72 69.09
N LYS A 470 6.98 4.54 69.60
CA LYS A 470 6.50 4.09 70.91
C LYS A 470 7.05 5.04 71.94
N THR A 471 6.20 5.89 72.51
CA THR A 471 6.49 6.69 73.68
C THR A 471 6.78 5.79 74.85
N THR A 472 8.08 5.54 75.10
CA THR A 472 8.56 5.07 76.40
C THR A 472 9.64 6.03 76.90
N GLN A 473 9.33 6.69 77.98
CA GLN A 473 10.29 7.46 78.78
C GLN A 473 11.43 6.55 79.20
N THR A 474 12.68 6.92 78.89
CA THR A 474 13.79 6.85 79.88
C THR A 474 15.10 7.43 79.31
N LYS A 475 15.72 8.26 80.08
CA LYS A 475 17.04 8.87 80.15
C LYS A 475 18.19 8.30 79.28
N GLY A 476 18.77 9.16 78.49
CA GLY A 476 20.22 9.44 78.46
C GLY A 476 21.19 8.40 77.89
N LYS A 477 21.73 8.70 76.69
CA LYS A 477 23.17 8.88 76.40
C LYS A 477 23.40 9.12 74.89
N ARG A 478 24.21 10.12 74.61
CA ARG A 478 24.67 10.47 73.24
C ARG A 478 25.52 9.34 72.65
N SER A 479 25.20 8.89 71.45
CA SER A 479 26.18 8.35 70.51
C SER A 479 25.64 8.48 69.09
N SER A 480 26.50 8.93 68.19
CA SER A 480 26.26 9.13 66.74
C SER A 480 25.92 7.80 66.06
N ALA A 481 24.79 7.70 65.43
CA ALA A 481 24.45 6.58 64.56
C ALA A 481 23.89 7.06 63.25
N GLN A 482 24.50 6.58 62.20
CA GLN A 482 24.11 6.80 60.77
C GLN A 482 22.70 6.29 60.51
N ASN A 483 21.97 7.00 59.69
CA ASN A 483 20.59 6.72 59.29
C ASN A 483 20.41 5.33 58.67
N PRO A 484 19.53 4.45 59.19
CA PRO A 484 19.30 3.12 58.66
C PRO A 484 18.47 3.07 57.36
N LEU A 485 17.83 4.15 56.98
CA LEU A 485 16.90 4.20 55.84
C LEU A 485 17.56 4.03 54.47
N ILE A 486 18.83 4.36 54.33
CA ILE A 486 19.53 4.27 53.02
C ILE A 486 19.93 2.80 52.72
N LYS A 487 20.08 1.94 53.76
CA LYS A 487 20.44 0.52 53.57
C LYS A 487 19.28 -0.38 53.17
N MET A 488 18.02 0.04 53.36
CA MET A 488 16.86 -0.82 53.10
C MET A 488 16.41 -0.77 51.64
N VAL A 489 16.58 0.36 50.96
CA VAL A 489 16.18 0.55 49.56
C VAL A 489 17.16 -0.10 48.58
N THR A 490 18.40 -0.40 49.02
CA THR A 490 19.44 -1.03 48.18
C THR A 490 19.65 -2.51 48.50
N SER A 491 18.80 -3.13 49.32
CA SER A 491 18.96 -4.55 49.68
C SER A 491 18.52 -5.46 48.51
N ALA A 492 19.35 -6.46 48.21
CA ALA A 492 19.06 -7.49 47.21
C ALA A 492 17.72 -8.24 47.45
N THR A 493 17.17 -8.16 48.66
CA THR A 493 15.90 -8.77 49.08
C THR A 493 14.69 -7.94 48.57
N PHE A 494 14.80 -6.59 48.54
CA PHE A 494 13.75 -5.73 48.03
C PHE A 494 13.60 -5.89 46.49
N VAL A 495 14.72 -5.87 45.77
CA VAL A 495 14.74 -6.09 44.30
C VAL A 495 14.22 -7.50 43.92
N ARG A 496 14.55 -8.52 44.70
CA ARG A 496 14.01 -9.90 44.51
C ARG A 496 12.52 -10.01 44.82
N GLY A 497 12.00 -9.24 45.77
CA GLY A 497 10.57 -9.22 46.10
C GLY A 497 9.73 -8.67 44.94
N VAL A 498 10.12 -7.54 44.36
CA VAL A 498 9.44 -6.89 43.22
C VAL A 498 9.53 -7.77 42.00
N LEU A 499 10.69 -8.36 41.69
CA LEU A 499 10.86 -9.29 40.56
C LEU A 499 10.10 -10.61 40.77
N GLY A 500 9.94 -11.08 42.01
CA GLY A 500 9.16 -12.28 42.35
C GLY A 500 7.66 -12.08 42.09
N ILE A 501 7.14 -10.88 42.35
CA ILE A 501 5.72 -10.53 42.09
C ILE A 501 5.48 -10.37 40.58
N LEU A 502 6.37 -9.71 39.89
CA LEU A 502 6.34 -9.58 38.42
C LEU A 502 6.31 -10.96 37.72
N ASN A 503 7.17 -11.90 38.16
CA ASN A 503 7.20 -13.26 37.61
C ASN A 503 5.95 -14.11 37.96
N LYS A 504 5.23 -13.78 39.03
CA LYS A 504 3.96 -14.45 39.38
C LYS A 504 2.76 -13.96 38.56
N ILE A 505 2.77 -12.67 38.20
CA ILE A 505 1.73 -12.06 37.36
C ILE A 505 1.85 -12.53 35.90
N ILE A 506 3.08 -12.73 35.44
CA ILE A 506 3.38 -13.20 34.06
C ILE A 506 3.10 -14.72 33.88
N LYS A 507 2.97 -15.50 34.96
CA LYS A 507 2.71 -16.96 34.93
C LYS A 507 1.24 -17.35 35.14
N LYS A 508 0.35 -16.41 35.20
CA LYS A 508 -1.10 -16.61 35.17
C LYS A 508 -1.69 -16.04 33.88
#